data_27906cd12b9adc72c9935f7464c3c191
#
_entry.id   27906cd12b9adc72c9935f7464c3c191
#
_cell.length_a   1.000
_cell.length_b   1.000
_cell.length_c   1.000
_cell.angle_alpha   90.00
_cell.angle_beta   90.00
_cell.angle_gamma   90.00
#
_symmetry.space_group_name_H-M   'P 1'
#
loop_
_entity.id
_entity.type
_entity.pdbx_description
1 polymer ?
#
loop_
_entity_poly.entity_id
_entity_poly.type
_entity_poly.pdbx_seq_one_letter_code
_entity_poly.pdbx_strand_id
1 'polypeptide(L)'
;LASSFLGQNLKSNTFELQYDFTKRWSAYIGYLYTNRIIAQYSDTNDTELIYFPGGATASPANDFLAARGSCAYVAGALPTGCTLNANGSVTYVPPPSASPVRSLTTINENALLLGVVARPIDTLRITADLQFGYNDNSYTRIDPRQVQSYKIHANYKPRPWAIIDGAVEIHENRDNVFTVDNLEHDRSYSFSTLLMANQRLSVDFGYNYWNVYTQALICFPYSTSYTNPAPPPSTLPVSTFPPGVPLLPTGPACPIAAASSPLGALSTYSSSDNFAHAALMWKVTKRVTATLGYGGSFVRGNTIYLNPLTPSGTLDFNFQRPYASIAIDIYRGLIYKMAWNYYGFNETGNTNPYGLATIQSQDFNGNNATFSLRYSF
;
A
#
# COMPACT_ATOMS: atom_id res chain seq x y z
N LEU A 1 7.27 14.53 25.27
CA LEU A 1 7.68 13.17 24.91
C LEU A 1 6.43 12.29 24.82
N ALA A 2 6.02 11.94 23.61
CA ALA A 2 4.98 10.96 23.43
C ALA A 2 5.56 9.56 23.63
N SER A 3 5.00 8.78 24.51
CA SER A 3 5.29 7.36 24.60
C SER A 3 4.10 6.57 24.08
N SER A 4 4.31 5.84 23.01
CA SER A 4 3.32 4.92 22.49
C SER A 4 3.87 3.50 22.51
N PHE A 5 3.06 2.56 22.95
CA PHE A 5 3.39 1.14 22.92
C PHE A 5 2.25 0.39 22.22
N LEU A 6 2.64 -0.44 21.28
CA LEU A 6 1.72 -1.37 20.59
C LEU A 6 2.21 -2.79 20.84
N GLY A 7 1.46 -3.55 21.64
CA GLY A 7 1.72 -4.97 21.87
C GLY A 7 0.71 -5.85 21.15
N GLN A 8 1.18 -6.95 20.59
CA GLN A 8 0.32 -7.93 19.94
C GLN A 8 0.57 -9.33 20.50
N ASN A 9 -0.52 -10.04 20.82
CA ASN A 9 -0.51 -11.46 21.12
C ASN A 9 -1.37 -12.18 20.09
N LEU A 10 -0.78 -13.14 19.39
CA LEU A 10 -1.43 -13.93 18.35
C LEU A 10 -1.44 -15.40 18.73
N LYS A 11 -2.62 -16.00 18.71
CA LYS A 11 -2.83 -17.43 18.86
C LYS A 11 -3.57 -17.93 17.63
N SER A 12 -2.99 -18.90 16.94
CA SER A 12 -3.59 -19.48 15.73
C SER A 12 -3.65 -20.99 15.87
N ASN A 13 -4.75 -21.57 15.42
CA ASN A 13 -4.93 -23.00 15.34
C ASN A 13 -5.58 -23.34 14.00
N THR A 14 -5.02 -24.31 13.29
CA THR A 14 -5.53 -24.80 12.01
C THR A 14 -5.80 -26.28 12.11
N PHE A 15 -6.99 -26.67 11.72
CA PHE A 15 -7.36 -28.06 11.50
C PHE A 15 -7.59 -28.28 10.01
N GLU A 16 -7.00 -29.33 9.46
CA GLU A 16 -7.14 -29.67 8.04
C GLU A 16 -7.33 -31.17 7.87
N LEU A 17 -8.28 -31.54 7.03
CA LEU A 17 -8.54 -32.90 6.62
C LEU A 17 -8.33 -33.02 5.12
N GLN A 18 -7.34 -33.79 4.72
CA GLN A 18 -7.05 -34.09 3.32
C GLN A 18 -7.53 -35.50 2.97
N TYR A 19 -8.08 -35.63 1.77
CA TYR A 19 -8.50 -36.92 1.22
C TYR A 19 -8.01 -37.09 -0.22
N ASP A 20 -7.35 -38.21 -0.49
CA ASP A 20 -6.86 -38.58 -1.80
C ASP A 20 -7.88 -39.53 -2.46
N PHE A 21 -8.69 -39.00 -3.37
CA PHE A 21 -9.70 -39.80 -4.10
C PHE A 21 -9.05 -40.79 -5.05
N THR A 22 -7.96 -40.36 -5.68
CA THR A 22 -7.14 -41.18 -6.57
C THR A 22 -5.68 -40.72 -6.50
N LYS A 23 -4.77 -41.44 -7.18
CA LYS A 23 -3.36 -40.98 -7.34
C LYS A 23 -3.24 -39.61 -8.03
N ARG A 24 -4.31 -39.13 -8.67
CA ARG A 24 -4.33 -37.89 -9.47
C ARG A 24 -5.15 -36.77 -8.88
N TRP A 25 -6.02 -37.07 -7.91
CA TRP A 25 -6.96 -36.10 -7.35
C TRP A 25 -6.96 -36.18 -5.83
N SER A 26 -6.69 -35.07 -5.20
CA SER A 26 -6.88 -34.91 -3.77
C SER A 26 -7.63 -33.60 -3.48
N ALA A 27 -8.34 -33.58 -2.38
CA ALA A 27 -8.96 -32.36 -1.88
C ALA A 27 -8.73 -32.25 -0.39
N TYR A 28 -8.77 -31.05 0.12
CA TYR A 28 -8.78 -30.80 1.56
C TYR A 28 -9.87 -29.83 1.95
N ILE A 29 -10.31 -29.97 3.19
CA ILE A 29 -11.15 -29.02 3.89
C ILE A 29 -10.48 -28.70 5.21
N GLY A 30 -10.43 -27.43 5.55
CA GLY A 30 -9.80 -27.00 6.78
C GLY A 30 -10.57 -25.86 7.45
N TYR A 31 -10.24 -25.66 8.72
CA TYR A 31 -10.74 -24.57 9.52
C TYR A 31 -9.59 -23.90 10.24
N LEU A 32 -9.50 -22.58 10.08
CA LEU A 32 -8.53 -21.73 10.76
C LEU A 32 -9.26 -20.90 11.82
N TYR A 33 -8.75 -20.96 13.03
CA TYR A 33 -9.13 -20.04 14.09
C TYR A 33 -7.92 -19.23 14.52
N THR A 34 -8.07 -17.91 14.56
CA THR A 34 -7.03 -17.00 15.04
C THR A 34 -7.62 -16.06 16.08
N ASN A 35 -6.96 -15.95 17.23
CA ASN A 35 -7.26 -14.95 18.23
C ASN A 35 -6.09 -13.96 18.31
N ARG A 36 -6.35 -12.71 18.01
CA ARG A 36 -5.37 -11.62 18.04
C ARG A 36 -5.81 -10.60 19.09
N ILE A 37 -4.95 -10.34 20.04
CA ILE A 37 -5.15 -9.34 21.09
C ILE A 37 -4.15 -8.23 20.83
N ILE A 38 -4.63 -7.02 20.61
CA ILE A 38 -3.82 -5.82 20.38
C ILE A 38 -4.00 -4.91 21.59
N ALA A 39 -2.90 -4.63 22.26
CA ALA A 39 -2.84 -3.69 23.38
C ALA A 39 -2.18 -2.40 22.90
N GLN A 40 -2.89 -1.29 22.96
CA GLN A 40 -2.35 0.02 22.66
C GLN A 40 -2.29 0.84 23.96
N TYR A 41 -1.15 1.45 24.16
CA TYR A 41 -0.94 2.45 25.17
C TYR A 41 -0.50 3.73 24.48
N SER A 42 -1.16 4.84 24.76
CA SER A 42 -0.78 6.15 24.25
C SER A 42 -0.82 7.15 25.40
N ASP A 43 0.33 7.73 25.69
CA ASP A 43 0.46 8.87 26.58
C ASP A 43 0.84 10.07 25.72
N THR A 44 -0.16 10.91 25.44
CA THR A 44 0.03 12.11 24.63
C THR A 44 0.27 13.31 25.53
N ASN A 45 1.48 13.43 26.04
CA ASN A 45 1.99 14.69 26.56
C ASN A 45 2.75 15.44 25.45
N ASP A 46 2.10 15.60 24.29
CA ASP A 46 2.73 16.27 23.17
C ASP A 46 2.67 17.79 23.34
N THR A 47 3.87 18.40 23.34
CA THR A 47 4.00 19.83 23.15
C THR A 47 3.86 20.10 21.65
N GLU A 48 2.75 20.70 21.25
CA GLU A 48 2.52 21.11 19.87
C GLU A 48 3.14 22.49 19.64
N LEU A 49 4.04 22.59 18.65
CA LEU A 49 4.58 23.87 18.20
C LEU A 49 3.77 24.35 17.00
N ILE A 50 2.94 25.36 17.22
CA ILE A 50 2.16 25.97 16.16
C ILE A 50 2.92 27.18 15.63
N TYR A 51 3.32 27.12 14.36
CA TYR A 51 4.09 28.18 13.71
C TYR A 51 3.16 29.10 12.92
N PHE A 52 3.21 30.41 13.18
CA PHE A 52 2.49 31.42 12.43
C PHE A 52 3.43 32.13 11.45
N PRO A 53 3.17 32.06 10.13
CA PRO A 53 3.95 32.81 9.18
C PRO A 53 3.66 34.32 9.33
N GLY A 54 4.58 35.07 9.83
CA GLY A 54 4.43 36.52 10.05
C GLY A 54 5.27 37.07 11.20
N GLY A 55 5.94 36.19 11.94
CA GLY A 55 6.85 36.59 13.04
C GLY A 55 6.12 37.24 14.22
N ALA A 56 6.89 37.92 15.08
CA ALA A 56 6.40 38.50 16.33
C ALA A 56 5.33 39.60 16.17
N THR A 57 5.09 40.07 14.93
CA THR A 57 4.08 41.09 14.61
C THR A 57 2.77 40.53 14.11
N ALA A 58 2.68 39.20 13.88
CA ALA A 58 1.43 38.57 13.47
C ALA A 58 0.43 38.61 14.63
N SER A 59 -0.73 39.17 14.39
CA SER A 59 -1.83 39.08 15.33
C SER A 59 -2.49 37.73 15.20
N PRO A 60 -2.43 36.86 16.20
CA PRO A 60 -3.07 35.56 16.13
C PRO A 60 -4.58 35.61 15.84
N ALA A 61 -5.22 36.74 16.15
CA ALA A 61 -6.64 36.98 15.86
C ALA A 61 -6.94 37.07 14.36
N ASN A 62 -5.95 37.41 13.55
CA ASN A 62 -6.09 37.57 12.10
C ASN A 62 -5.41 36.44 11.31
N ASP A 63 -4.78 35.50 11.99
CA ASP A 63 -4.10 34.39 11.32
C ASP A 63 -5.02 33.17 11.22
N PHE A 64 -5.24 32.73 10.01
CA PHE A 64 -6.09 31.59 9.70
C PHE A 64 -5.64 30.26 10.38
N LEU A 65 -4.34 30.08 10.58
CA LEU A 65 -3.80 28.91 11.26
C LEU A 65 -4.05 28.97 12.77
N ALA A 66 -4.03 30.16 13.35
CA ALA A 66 -4.37 30.37 14.77
C ALA A 66 -5.82 29.99 15.08
N ALA A 67 -6.72 30.10 14.12
CA ALA A 67 -8.11 29.73 14.31
C ALA A 67 -8.37 28.22 14.29
N ARG A 68 -7.37 27.42 13.95
CA ARG A 68 -7.52 25.95 13.77
C ARG A 68 -6.88 25.11 14.86
N GLY A 69 -6.00 25.65 15.66
CA GLY A 69 -5.30 24.88 16.67
C GLY A 69 -5.98 24.93 18.04
N SER A 70 -5.49 24.12 18.95
CA SER A 70 -5.84 24.15 20.37
C SER A 70 -5.57 25.52 21.04
N CYS A 71 -4.83 26.40 20.34
CA CYS A 71 -4.48 27.74 20.75
C CYS A 71 -5.24 28.84 20.00
N ALA A 72 -6.46 28.57 19.56
CA ALA A 72 -7.29 29.62 18.94
C ALA A 72 -7.50 30.81 19.89
N TYR A 73 -7.31 32.01 19.38
CA TYR A 73 -7.49 33.23 20.16
C TYR A 73 -8.97 33.41 20.52
N VAL A 74 -9.27 33.50 21.81
CA VAL A 74 -10.64 33.69 22.28
C VAL A 74 -10.70 35.01 23.08
N ALA A 75 -11.52 35.95 22.64
CA ALA A 75 -11.72 37.21 23.29
C ALA A 75 -10.43 38.02 23.59
N GLY A 76 -9.47 37.95 22.68
CA GLY A 76 -8.21 38.70 22.83
C GLY A 76 -7.14 38.03 23.70
N ALA A 77 -7.35 36.81 24.12
CA ALA A 77 -6.36 36.07 24.92
C ALA A 77 -6.10 34.66 24.37
N LEU A 78 -4.91 34.17 24.57
CA LEU A 78 -4.58 32.77 24.28
C LEU A 78 -5.21 31.85 25.36
N PRO A 79 -5.71 30.69 24.99
CA PRO A 79 -6.19 29.67 25.93
C PRO A 79 -5.09 29.23 26.91
N THR A 80 -5.51 28.67 28.04
CA THR A 80 -4.59 28.08 29.01
C THR A 80 -3.74 26.99 28.38
N GLY A 81 -2.45 27.01 28.61
CA GLY A 81 -1.48 26.08 28.03
C GLY A 81 -0.83 26.60 26.75
N CYS A 82 -1.30 27.70 26.17
CA CYS A 82 -0.71 28.30 25.00
C CYS A 82 0.21 29.48 25.38
N THR A 83 1.42 29.45 24.83
CA THR A 83 2.44 30.51 25.07
C THR A 83 2.94 31.05 23.74
N LEU A 84 2.81 32.37 23.53
CA LEU A 84 3.37 33.03 22.36
C LEU A 84 4.88 33.20 22.53
N ASN A 85 5.66 32.68 21.60
CA ASN A 85 7.10 32.81 21.58
C ASN A 85 7.53 34.12 20.88
N ALA A 86 8.75 34.59 21.17
CA ALA A 86 9.30 35.80 20.56
C ALA A 86 9.44 35.74 19.04
N ASN A 87 9.51 34.56 18.45
CA ASN A 87 9.60 34.33 17.00
C ASN A 87 8.20 34.28 16.32
N GLY A 88 7.12 34.55 17.04
CA GLY A 88 5.77 34.50 16.53
C GLY A 88 5.15 33.09 16.48
N SER A 89 5.84 32.04 16.90
CA SER A 89 5.26 30.73 17.10
C SER A 89 4.50 30.65 18.43
N VAL A 90 3.53 29.74 18.51
CA VAL A 90 2.82 29.44 19.76
C VAL A 90 3.15 28.03 20.18
N THR A 91 3.58 27.88 21.42
CA THR A 91 3.78 26.60 22.08
C THR A 91 2.50 26.22 22.82
N TYR A 92 1.94 25.08 22.51
CA TYR A 92 0.84 24.48 23.25
C TYR A 92 1.36 23.32 24.10
N VAL A 93 1.15 23.45 25.39
CA VAL A 93 1.38 22.37 26.35
C VAL A 93 0.01 21.90 26.79
N PRO A 94 -0.46 20.75 26.29
CA PRO A 94 -1.75 20.24 26.74
C PRO A 94 -1.71 20.01 28.23
N PRO A 95 -2.82 20.26 28.94
CA PRO A 95 -2.92 19.88 30.35
C PRO A 95 -2.61 18.39 30.42
N PRO A 96 -1.89 17.93 31.46
CA PRO A 96 -1.57 16.51 31.60
C PRO A 96 -2.88 15.74 31.48
N SER A 97 -2.97 14.89 30.46
CA SER A 97 -4.14 14.04 30.27
C SER A 97 -4.31 13.22 31.55
N ALA A 98 -5.46 13.30 32.16
CA ALA A 98 -5.70 12.72 33.48
C ALA A 98 -5.49 11.20 33.53
N SER A 99 -5.30 10.55 32.38
CA SER A 99 -4.93 9.12 32.31
C SER A 99 -4.40 8.77 30.91
N PRO A 100 -3.35 7.98 30.82
CA PRO A 100 -2.93 7.41 29.56
C PRO A 100 -4.06 6.56 28.97
N VAL A 101 -4.31 6.74 27.68
CA VAL A 101 -5.32 5.94 26.98
C VAL A 101 -4.78 4.53 26.80
N ARG A 102 -5.43 3.58 27.44
CA ARG A 102 -5.19 2.15 27.22
C ARG A 102 -6.36 1.56 26.48
N SER A 103 -6.12 1.00 25.32
CA SER A 103 -7.12 0.23 24.59
C SER A 103 -6.66 -1.21 24.41
N LEU A 104 -7.58 -2.12 24.59
CA LEU A 104 -7.38 -3.54 24.35
C LEU A 104 -8.42 -3.98 23.33
N THR A 105 -7.96 -4.38 22.15
CA THR A 105 -8.84 -4.87 21.10
C THR A 105 -8.58 -6.35 20.88
N THR A 106 -9.61 -7.16 20.98
CA THR A 106 -9.56 -8.58 20.68
C THR A 106 -10.26 -8.82 19.34
N ILE A 107 -9.60 -9.54 18.47
CA ILE A 107 -10.11 -9.92 17.15
C ILE A 107 -10.05 -11.43 17.04
N ASN A 108 -11.19 -12.05 16.77
CA ASN A 108 -11.29 -13.46 16.48
C ASN A 108 -11.60 -13.65 15.00
N GLU A 109 -10.71 -14.35 14.34
CA GLU A 109 -10.87 -14.74 12.94
C GLU A 109 -11.28 -16.20 12.87
N ASN A 110 -12.26 -16.47 12.04
CA ASN A 110 -12.72 -17.81 11.68
C ASN A 110 -12.66 -17.93 10.16
N ALA A 111 -11.96 -18.93 9.65
CA ALA A 111 -11.87 -19.11 8.20
C ALA A 111 -12.08 -20.58 7.81
N LEU A 112 -12.85 -20.77 6.75
CA LEU A 112 -12.99 -22.02 6.03
C LEU A 112 -11.91 -22.09 4.95
N LEU A 113 -11.18 -23.19 4.91
CA LEU A 113 -10.16 -23.48 3.93
C LEU A 113 -10.63 -24.66 3.06
N LEU A 114 -10.54 -24.50 1.76
CA LEU A 114 -10.86 -25.54 0.79
C LEU A 114 -9.76 -25.61 -0.24
N GLY A 115 -9.35 -26.81 -0.64
CA GLY A 115 -8.38 -26.93 -1.70
C GLY A 115 -8.50 -28.20 -2.49
N VAL A 116 -8.00 -28.13 -3.70
CA VAL A 116 -7.96 -29.25 -4.65
C VAL A 116 -6.62 -29.30 -5.30
N VAL A 117 -6.05 -30.50 -5.38
CA VAL A 117 -4.87 -30.80 -6.19
C VAL A 117 -5.27 -31.80 -7.27
N ALA A 118 -5.09 -31.40 -8.51
CA ALA A 118 -5.42 -32.22 -9.66
C ALA A 118 -4.19 -32.48 -10.54
N ARG A 119 -4.04 -33.73 -10.99
CA ARG A 119 -3.06 -34.14 -12.01
C ARG A 119 -3.79 -34.86 -13.14
N PRO A 120 -4.52 -34.11 -14.00
CA PRO A 120 -5.32 -34.72 -15.07
C PRO A 120 -4.46 -35.61 -15.98
N ILE A 121 -3.23 -35.17 -16.22
CA ILE A 121 -2.17 -35.91 -16.92
C ILE A 121 -0.87 -35.79 -16.12
N ASP A 122 0.08 -36.66 -16.32
CA ASP A 122 1.32 -36.72 -15.53
C ASP A 122 2.19 -35.45 -15.67
N THR A 123 1.99 -34.72 -16.75
CA THR A 123 2.72 -33.48 -17.09
C THR A 123 2.03 -32.21 -16.61
N LEU A 124 0.81 -32.29 -16.09
CA LEU A 124 0.04 -31.13 -15.64
C LEU A 124 -0.39 -31.31 -14.18
N ARG A 125 -0.01 -30.36 -13.35
CA ARG A 125 -0.47 -30.21 -11.98
C ARG A 125 -1.23 -28.90 -11.83
N ILE A 126 -2.42 -28.96 -11.28
CA ILE A 126 -3.26 -27.82 -10.95
C ILE A 126 -3.51 -27.87 -9.44
N THR A 127 -3.34 -26.75 -8.76
CA THR A 127 -3.73 -26.56 -7.36
C THR A 127 -4.72 -25.40 -7.30
N ALA A 128 -5.77 -25.55 -6.53
CA ALA A 128 -6.73 -24.50 -6.28
C ALA A 128 -6.99 -24.44 -4.77
N ASP A 129 -6.78 -23.27 -4.16
CA ASP A 129 -6.95 -23.01 -2.75
C ASP A 129 -7.94 -21.86 -2.58
N LEU A 130 -8.93 -22.05 -1.71
CA LEU A 130 -9.99 -21.09 -1.41
C LEU A 130 -10.01 -20.85 0.08
N GLN A 131 -10.11 -19.60 0.49
CA GLN A 131 -10.28 -19.22 1.88
C GLN A 131 -11.43 -18.24 2.01
N PHE A 132 -12.30 -18.50 3.00
CA PHE A 132 -13.41 -17.62 3.37
C PHE A 132 -13.30 -17.34 4.86
N GLY A 133 -12.86 -16.12 5.19
CA GLY A 133 -12.62 -15.68 6.56
C GLY A 133 -13.61 -14.61 7.00
N TYR A 134 -13.87 -14.61 8.31
CA TYR A 134 -14.65 -13.58 8.97
C TYR A 134 -14.00 -13.21 10.30
N ASN A 135 -13.82 -11.90 10.52
CA ASN A 135 -13.34 -11.30 11.75
C ASN A 135 -14.52 -10.69 12.53
N ASP A 136 -14.63 -10.98 13.80
CA ASP A 136 -15.70 -10.44 14.66
C ASP A 136 -15.51 -8.95 14.94
N ASN A 137 -14.27 -8.48 14.88
CA ASN A 137 -13.89 -7.10 15.15
C ASN A 137 -12.77 -6.63 14.20
N SER A 138 -12.57 -5.33 14.11
CA SER A 138 -11.48 -4.69 13.37
C SER A 138 -10.66 -3.81 14.32
N TYR A 139 -9.35 -3.77 14.15
CA TYR A 139 -8.47 -2.89 14.93
C TYR A 139 -8.49 -1.48 14.37
N THR A 140 -8.37 -1.36 13.08
CA THR A 140 -8.47 -0.09 12.37
C THR A 140 -9.77 -0.08 11.55
N ARG A 141 -10.19 1.11 11.16
CA ARG A 141 -11.40 1.25 10.34
C ARG A 141 -11.30 0.61 8.96
N ILE A 142 -10.08 0.37 8.50
CA ILE A 142 -9.79 -0.25 7.20
C ILE A 142 -9.42 -1.74 7.32
N ASP A 143 -9.39 -2.32 8.54
CA ASP A 143 -9.16 -3.76 8.68
C ASP A 143 -10.38 -4.54 8.18
N PRO A 144 -10.19 -5.55 7.32
CA PRO A 144 -11.29 -6.29 6.76
C PRO A 144 -11.97 -7.18 7.82
N ARG A 145 -13.30 -7.22 7.79
CA ARG A 145 -14.10 -8.20 8.54
C ARG A 145 -14.40 -9.44 7.72
N GLN A 146 -14.49 -9.32 6.42
CA GLN A 146 -14.66 -10.42 5.50
C GLN A 146 -13.43 -10.53 4.61
N VAL A 147 -12.88 -11.72 4.53
CA VAL A 147 -11.68 -12.03 3.75
C VAL A 147 -12.00 -13.19 2.82
N GLN A 148 -11.79 -12.99 1.54
CA GLN A 148 -11.92 -14.02 0.53
C GLN A 148 -10.62 -14.12 -0.26
N SER A 149 -10.09 -15.32 -0.36
CA SER A 149 -8.87 -15.58 -1.12
C SER A 149 -9.07 -16.75 -2.06
N TYR A 150 -8.71 -16.56 -3.30
CA TYR A 150 -8.80 -17.55 -4.37
C TYR A 150 -7.43 -17.65 -5.02
N LYS A 151 -6.80 -18.83 -4.95
CA LYS A 151 -5.50 -19.08 -5.57
C LYS A 151 -5.58 -20.30 -6.46
N ILE A 152 -5.23 -20.12 -7.71
CA ILE A 152 -5.16 -21.20 -8.67
C ILE A 152 -3.75 -21.17 -9.28
N HIS A 153 -3.07 -22.27 -9.23
CA HIS A 153 -1.76 -22.44 -9.85
C HIS A 153 -1.74 -23.67 -10.73
N ALA A 154 -1.23 -23.51 -11.95
CA ALA A 154 -1.06 -24.58 -12.93
C ALA A 154 0.41 -24.67 -13.33
N ASN A 155 1.00 -25.84 -13.17
CA ASN A 155 2.34 -26.16 -13.66
C ASN A 155 2.22 -27.23 -14.74
N TYR A 156 2.66 -26.91 -15.95
CA TYR A 156 2.59 -27.78 -17.10
C TYR A 156 3.99 -28.04 -17.69
N LYS A 157 4.36 -29.32 -17.78
CA LYS A 157 5.64 -29.79 -18.32
C LYS A 157 5.40 -30.70 -19.53
N PRO A 158 5.02 -30.12 -20.70
CA PRO A 158 4.69 -30.90 -21.88
C PRO A 158 5.87 -31.76 -22.37
N ARG A 159 7.07 -31.26 -22.14
CA ARG A 159 8.34 -31.91 -22.49
C ARG A 159 9.39 -31.60 -21.43
N PRO A 160 10.47 -32.41 -21.33
CA PRO A 160 11.55 -32.15 -20.38
C PRO A 160 12.24 -30.79 -20.55
N TRP A 161 12.13 -30.19 -21.74
CA TRP A 161 12.73 -28.91 -22.09
C TRP A 161 11.78 -27.71 -21.95
N ALA A 162 10.52 -27.93 -21.60
CA ALA A 162 9.52 -26.85 -21.50
C ALA A 162 8.76 -26.95 -20.17
N ILE A 163 8.78 -25.86 -19.42
CA ILE A 163 8.02 -25.68 -18.18
C ILE A 163 7.17 -24.43 -18.38
N ILE A 164 5.89 -24.55 -18.14
CA ILE A 164 4.91 -23.47 -18.24
C ILE A 164 4.20 -23.38 -16.91
N ASP A 165 4.22 -22.20 -16.31
CA ASP A 165 3.54 -21.90 -15.06
C ASP A 165 2.51 -20.81 -15.27
N GLY A 166 1.35 -20.98 -14.66
CA GLY A 166 0.31 -19.96 -14.63
C GLY A 166 -0.30 -19.90 -13.24
N ALA A 167 -0.51 -18.69 -12.74
CA ALA A 167 -1.20 -18.48 -11.48
C ALA A 167 -2.22 -17.36 -11.57
N VAL A 168 -3.30 -17.53 -10.81
CA VAL A 168 -4.34 -16.53 -10.57
C VAL A 168 -4.49 -16.43 -9.07
N GLU A 169 -4.29 -15.24 -8.52
CA GLU A 169 -4.54 -14.93 -7.12
C GLU A 169 -5.50 -13.77 -7.04
N ILE A 170 -6.58 -13.95 -6.27
CA ILE A 170 -7.60 -12.95 -6.05
C ILE A 170 -7.84 -12.87 -4.55
N HIS A 171 -7.64 -11.70 -3.98
CA HIS A 171 -7.97 -11.39 -2.61
C HIS A 171 -9.06 -10.32 -2.61
N GLU A 172 -10.17 -10.59 -1.94
CA GLU A 172 -11.25 -9.63 -1.78
C GLU A 172 -11.54 -9.48 -0.28
N ASN A 173 -11.34 -8.27 0.20
CA ASN A 173 -11.49 -7.90 1.58
C ASN A 173 -12.61 -6.88 1.71
N ARG A 174 -13.43 -7.00 2.73
CA ARG A 174 -14.54 -6.10 2.94
C ARG A 174 -14.79 -5.85 4.42
N ASP A 175 -15.05 -4.59 4.75
CA ASP A 175 -15.71 -4.21 6.00
C ASP A 175 -16.94 -3.38 5.66
N ASN A 176 -18.12 -3.97 5.85
CA ASN A 176 -19.41 -3.36 5.56
C ASN A 176 -20.02 -2.63 6.76
N VAL A 177 -19.24 -2.33 7.79
CA VAL A 177 -19.70 -1.46 8.87
C VAL A 177 -20.01 -0.09 8.28
N PHE A 178 -21.21 0.40 8.53
CA PHE A 178 -21.80 1.57 7.89
C PHE A 178 -20.92 2.84 7.91
N THR A 179 -20.04 2.98 8.90
CA THR A 179 -19.16 4.14 9.03
C THR A 179 -17.83 3.99 8.27
N VAL A 180 -17.58 2.85 7.66
CA VAL A 180 -16.29 2.51 7.06
C VAL A 180 -16.44 2.12 5.60
N ASP A 181 -17.40 1.26 5.27
CA ASP A 181 -17.64 0.70 3.92
C ASP A 181 -16.34 0.46 3.15
N ASN A 182 -15.44 -0.30 3.79
CA ASN A 182 -14.15 -0.63 3.20
C ASN A 182 -14.31 -1.78 2.21
N LEU A 183 -13.80 -1.57 1.01
CA LEU A 183 -13.69 -2.58 -0.03
C LEU A 183 -12.26 -2.57 -0.57
N GLU A 184 -11.64 -3.72 -0.55
CA GLU A 184 -10.30 -3.90 -1.10
C GLU A 184 -10.30 -5.14 -1.97
N HIS A 185 -9.72 -5.03 -3.17
CA HIS A 185 -9.38 -6.20 -3.94
C HIS A 185 -7.97 -6.10 -4.51
N ASP A 186 -7.32 -7.23 -4.50
CA ASP A 186 -6.01 -7.45 -5.09
C ASP A 186 -6.11 -8.66 -6.01
N ARG A 187 -5.83 -8.47 -7.31
CA ARG A 187 -5.94 -9.47 -8.34
C ARG A 187 -4.65 -9.58 -9.11
N SER A 188 -4.05 -10.74 -9.06
CA SER A 188 -2.80 -11.05 -9.75
C SER A 188 -3.01 -12.19 -10.73
N TYR A 189 -2.53 -11.99 -11.95
CA TYR A 189 -2.52 -12.97 -13.00
C TYR A 189 -1.09 -13.11 -13.51
N SER A 190 -0.50 -14.27 -13.35
CA SER A 190 0.87 -14.51 -13.76
C SER A 190 0.97 -15.67 -14.74
N PHE A 191 1.87 -15.51 -15.69
CA PHE A 191 2.26 -16.53 -16.62
C PHE A 191 3.77 -16.48 -16.77
N SER A 192 4.42 -17.64 -16.69
CA SER A 192 5.84 -17.75 -16.99
C SER A 192 6.14 -19.02 -17.75
N THR A 193 7.20 -19.01 -18.52
CA THR A 193 7.68 -20.19 -19.21
C THR A 193 9.19 -20.24 -19.28
N LEU A 194 9.72 -21.42 -18.99
CA LEU A 194 11.12 -21.74 -19.13
C LEU A 194 11.29 -22.76 -20.25
N LEU A 195 11.99 -22.37 -21.32
CA LEU A 195 12.33 -23.19 -22.44
C LEU A 195 13.82 -23.53 -22.45
N MET A 196 14.18 -24.78 -22.41
CA MET A 196 15.55 -25.27 -22.44
C MET A 196 15.82 -25.86 -23.85
N ALA A 197 16.20 -25.01 -24.80
CA ALA A 197 16.45 -25.44 -26.18
C ALA A 197 17.50 -26.59 -26.27
N ASN A 198 18.47 -26.54 -25.36
CA ASN A 198 19.46 -27.60 -25.14
C ASN A 198 20.10 -27.44 -23.76
N GLN A 199 21.07 -28.29 -23.41
CA GLN A 199 21.78 -28.20 -22.10
C GLN A 199 22.55 -26.86 -21.90
N ARG A 200 22.73 -26.07 -22.95
CA ARG A 200 23.51 -24.83 -22.93
C ARG A 200 22.66 -23.57 -23.04
N LEU A 201 21.46 -23.67 -23.60
CA LEU A 201 20.65 -22.51 -23.90
C LEU A 201 19.26 -22.66 -23.28
N SER A 202 18.88 -21.69 -22.45
CA SER A 202 17.51 -21.58 -21.93
C SER A 202 16.99 -20.16 -22.08
N VAL A 203 15.71 -20.08 -22.31
CA VAL A 203 14.94 -18.82 -22.40
C VAL A 203 13.88 -18.87 -21.32
N ASP A 204 13.82 -17.83 -20.52
CA ASP A 204 12.79 -17.58 -19.54
C ASP A 204 12.02 -16.33 -19.96
N PHE A 205 10.72 -16.39 -19.98
CA PHE A 205 9.89 -15.21 -20.16
C PHE A 205 8.62 -15.33 -19.34
N GLY A 206 8.13 -14.19 -18.90
CA GLY A 206 6.92 -14.14 -18.11
C GLY A 206 6.23 -12.79 -18.20
N TYR A 207 4.98 -12.84 -17.83
CA TYR A 207 4.10 -11.69 -17.72
C TYR A 207 3.31 -11.80 -16.42
N ASN A 208 3.22 -10.68 -15.71
CA ASN A 208 2.39 -10.56 -14.52
C ASN A 208 1.54 -9.29 -14.64
N TYR A 209 0.25 -9.45 -14.46
CA TYR A 209 -0.70 -8.36 -14.32
C TYR A 209 -1.19 -8.30 -12.89
N TRP A 210 -1.05 -7.16 -12.26
CA TRP A 210 -1.49 -6.92 -10.89
C TRP A 210 -2.44 -5.74 -10.85
N ASN A 211 -3.61 -5.92 -10.26
CA ASN A 211 -4.62 -4.88 -10.11
C ASN A 211 -5.01 -4.78 -8.64
N VAL A 212 -4.78 -3.61 -8.06
CA VAL A 212 -5.12 -3.27 -6.69
C VAL A 212 -6.21 -2.20 -6.72
N TYR A 213 -7.22 -2.39 -5.91
CA TYR A 213 -8.25 -1.39 -5.67
C TYR A 213 -8.58 -1.35 -4.19
N THR A 214 -8.59 -0.17 -3.61
CA THR A 214 -9.04 0.07 -2.25
C THR A 214 -10.01 1.23 -2.22
N GLN A 215 -11.10 1.05 -1.50
CA GLN A 215 -12.10 2.06 -1.25
C GLN A 215 -12.39 2.09 0.25
N ALA A 216 -12.45 3.27 0.83
CA ALA A 216 -12.89 3.44 2.21
C ALA A 216 -13.76 4.69 2.33
N LEU A 217 -14.87 4.55 3.04
CA LEU A 217 -15.68 5.70 3.46
C LEU A 217 -15.08 6.25 4.75
N ILE A 218 -14.55 7.45 4.70
CA ILE A 218 -14.00 8.10 5.88
C ILE A 218 -14.98 9.19 6.31
N CYS A 219 -15.52 9.04 7.52
CA CYS A 219 -16.38 10.03 8.15
C CYS A 219 -15.60 10.79 9.21
N PHE A 220 -15.57 12.10 9.13
CA PHE A 220 -14.99 12.91 10.20
C PHE A 220 -15.93 14.07 10.56
N PRO A 221 -15.94 14.49 11.83
CA PRO A 221 -16.71 15.64 12.23
C PRO A 221 -16.14 16.90 11.58
N TYR A 222 -16.98 17.64 10.90
CA TYR A 222 -16.64 18.92 10.33
C TYR A 222 -17.41 20.02 11.08
N SER A 223 -16.69 21.01 11.58
CA SER A 223 -17.35 22.17 12.17
C SER A 223 -17.86 23.10 11.07
N THR A 224 -19.16 23.22 10.94
CA THR A 224 -19.79 24.16 10.01
C THR A 224 -19.66 25.63 10.44
N SER A 225 -19.14 25.90 11.63
CA SER A 225 -18.83 27.23 12.08
C SER A 225 -17.63 27.87 11.36
N TYR A 226 -17.09 27.18 10.39
CA TYR A 226 -16.10 27.71 9.47
C TYR A 226 -16.82 28.62 8.45
N THR A 227 -17.26 29.79 8.86
CA THR A 227 -17.48 30.90 7.96
C THR A 227 -16.08 31.31 7.50
N ASN A 228 -15.83 31.13 6.21
CA ASN A 228 -14.63 31.68 5.59
C ASN A 228 -14.51 33.14 6.04
N PRO A 229 -13.58 33.52 6.94
CA PRO A 229 -13.41 34.93 7.26
C PRO A 229 -13.12 35.61 5.95
N ALA A 230 -13.74 36.75 5.70
CA ALA A 230 -13.46 37.56 4.53
C ALA A 230 -11.93 37.60 4.38
N PRO A 231 -11.38 37.29 3.20
CA PRO A 231 -9.95 37.17 3.03
C PRO A 231 -9.29 38.44 3.61
N PRO A 232 -8.30 38.33 4.47
CA PRO A 232 -7.60 39.51 4.95
C PRO A 232 -7.10 40.26 3.71
N PRO A 233 -7.14 41.58 3.70
CA PRO A 233 -6.59 42.36 2.60
C PRO A 233 -5.11 42.12 2.62
N SER A 234 -4.66 41.18 1.73
CA SER A 234 -3.23 40.98 1.72
C SER A 234 -2.62 39.99 0.90
N THR A 235 -1.68 39.89 0.51
CA THR A 235 -0.35 39.52 0.03
C THR A 235 0.04 38.04 0.19
N LEU A 236 -0.74 37.19 0.80
CA LEU A 236 -0.58 35.74 0.72
C LEU A 236 -1.41 35.18 -0.45
N PRO A 237 -0.85 34.31 -1.28
CA PRO A 237 -1.67 33.64 -2.26
C PRO A 237 -2.72 32.80 -1.48
N VAL A 238 -3.91 33.37 -1.36
CA VAL A 238 -5.09 32.58 -1.01
C VAL A 238 -5.10 31.45 -2.03
N SER A 239 -5.02 30.21 -1.57
CA SER A 239 -5.33 29.08 -2.43
C SER A 239 -6.78 29.30 -2.86
N THR A 240 -6.95 29.96 -3.96
CA THR A 240 -8.24 30.22 -4.57
C THR A 240 -8.71 28.89 -5.10
N PHE A 241 -9.47 28.16 -4.29
CA PHE A 241 -10.39 27.19 -4.88
C PHE A 241 -11.20 27.95 -5.93
N PRO A 242 -11.28 27.47 -7.17
CA PRO A 242 -12.07 28.11 -8.18
C PRO A 242 -13.48 28.36 -7.65
N PRO A 243 -14.05 29.60 -7.79
CA PRO A 243 -15.40 29.87 -7.35
C PRO A 243 -16.34 28.89 -8.07
N GLY A 244 -17.16 28.19 -7.32
CA GLY A 244 -18.14 27.23 -7.86
C GLY A 244 -17.73 25.75 -7.74
N VAL A 245 -16.55 25.41 -7.26
CA VAL A 245 -16.25 24.02 -6.86
C VAL A 245 -16.91 23.80 -5.49
N PRO A 246 -17.84 22.85 -5.34
CA PRO A 246 -18.33 22.51 -4.03
C PRO A 246 -17.13 22.06 -3.18
N LEU A 247 -16.86 22.77 -2.10
CA LEU A 247 -15.79 22.47 -1.15
C LEU A 247 -15.94 21.11 -0.49
N LEU A 248 -17.01 20.40 -0.81
CA LEU A 248 -17.43 19.17 -0.19
C LEU A 248 -17.92 18.19 -1.26
N PRO A 249 -17.32 17.01 -1.37
CA PRO A 249 -17.92 15.95 -2.13
C PRO A 249 -19.29 15.64 -1.53
N THR A 250 -20.33 15.59 -2.36
CA THR A 250 -21.64 15.07 -1.99
C THR A 250 -21.52 13.58 -1.78
N GLY A 251 -21.13 13.19 -0.57
CA GLY A 251 -21.06 11.80 -0.16
C GLY A 251 -22.28 11.39 0.66
N PRO A 252 -22.48 10.10 0.92
CA PRO A 252 -23.51 9.61 1.80
C PRO A 252 -23.36 10.23 3.19
N ALA A 253 -24.48 10.58 3.81
CA ALA A 253 -24.50 11.19 5.13
C ALA A 253 -23.84 10.26 6.16
N CYS A 254 -22.85 10.75 6.87
CA CYS A 254 -22.26 10.02 7.97
C CYS A 254 -23.18 10.03 9.19
N PRO A 255 -23.43 8.91 9.84
CA PRO A 255 -24.40 8.79 10.93
C PRO A 255 -23.85 9.24 12.30
N ILE A 256 -22.95 10.21 12.34
CA ILE A 256 -22.45 10.71 13.61
C ILE A 256 -23.45 11.76 14.12
N ALA A 257 -24.09 11.45 15.24
CA ALA A 257 -25.08 12.30 15.85
C ALA A 257 -24.48 13.64 16.29
N ALA A 258 -25.23 14.70 15.97
CA ALA A 258 -25.32 15.99 16.61
C ALA A 258 -24.19 17.02 16.45
N ALA A 259 -24.59 18.24 16.20
CA ALA A 259 -23.89 19.53 16.31
C ALA A 259 -22.85 19.89 15.23
N SER A 260 -22.30 18.98 14.49
CA SER A 260 -21.46 19.26 13.34
C SER A 260 -21.93 18.41 12.16
N SER A 261 -22.11 18.97 10.99
CA SER A 261 -22.43 18.18 9.79
C SER A 261 -21.25 17.27 9.49
N PRO A 262 -21.38 15.95 9.66
CA PRO A 262 -20.28 15.06 9.36
C PRO A 262 -20.08 14.99 7.86
N LEU A 263 -18.87 15.10 7.43
CA LEU A 263 -18.46 14.85 6.06
C LEU A 263 -18.12 13.39 5.88
N GLY A 264 -18.82 12.76 4.97
CA GLY A 264 -18.44 11.45 4.46
C GLY A 264 -18.03 11.56 3.02
N ALA A 265 -16.90 11.00 2.67
CA ALA A 265 -16.55 10.84 1.28
C ALA A 265 -15.74 9.57 1.07
N LEU A 266 -15.83 9.03 -0.14
CA LEU A 266 -15.07 7.85 -0.54
C LEU A 266 -13.66 8.28 -0.87
N SER A 267 -12.70 7.67 -0.17
CA SER A 267 -11.32 7.65 -0.59
C SER A 267 -11.10 6.41 -1.44
N THR A 268 -10.57 6.56 -2.64
CA THR A 268 -10.29 5.43 -3.53
C THR A 268 -8.85 5.44 -3.96
N TYR A 269 -8.28 4.25 -4.04
CA TYR A 269 -7.01 3.99 -4.67
C TYR A 269 -7.18 2.87 -5.68
N SER A 270 -6.73 3.08 -6.91
CA SER A 270 -6.69 2.04 -7.94
C SER A 270 -5.34 2.05 -8.63
N SER A 271 -4.78 0.88 -8.84
CA SER A 271 -3.51 0.72 -9.54
C SER A 271 -3.52 -0.57 -10.34
N SER A 272 -3.00 -0.51 -11.55
CA SER A 272 -2.69 -1.69 -12.36
C SER A 272 -1.23 -1.67 -12.75
N ASP A 273 -0.53 -2.77 -12.52
CA ASP A 273 0.85 -2.99 -12.94
C ASP A 273 0.90 -4.12 -13.96
N ASN A 274 1.52 -3.84 -15.08
CA ASN A 274 1.82 -4.80 -16.13
C ASN A 274 3.33 -5.03 -16.14
N PHE A 275 3.77 -6.13 -15.59
CA PHE A 275 5.18 -6.51 -15.57
C PHE A 275 5.46 -7.60 -16.58
N ALA A 276 6.41 -7.36 -17.49
CA ALA A 276 6.91 -8.35 -18.44
C ALA A 276 8.40 -8.53 -18.26
N HIS A 277 8.86 -9.77 -18.37
CA HIS A 277 10.29 -10.06 -18.40
C HIS A 277 10.63 -11.13 -19.44
N ALA A 278 11.85 -11.04 -19.94
CA ALA A 278 12.47 -12.08 -20.76
C ALA A 278 13.95 -12.18 -20.43
N ALA A 279 14.45 -13.40 -20.38
CA ALA A 279 15.87 -13.67 -20.13
C ALA A 279 16.39 -14.82 -21.00
N LEU A 280 17.56 -14.63 -21.54
CA LEU A 280 18.32 -15.63 -22.24
C LEU A 280 19.50 -16.03 -21.37
N MET A 281 19.64 -17.29 -21.06
CA MET A 281 20.80 -17.85 -20.36
C MET A 281 21.55 -18.79 -21.31
N TRP A 282 22.82 -18.52 -21.48
CA TRP A 282 23.69 -19.29 -22.39
C TRP A 282 24.95 -19.76 -21.68
N LYS A 283 25.13 -21.07 -21.57
CA LYS A 283 26.38 -21.70 -21.14
C LYS A 283 27.35 -21.73 -22.32
N VAL A 284 28.12 -20.65 -22.46
CA VAL A 284 29.10 -20.50 -23.54
C VAL A 284 30.15 -21.63 -23.52
N THR A 285 30.61 -21.97 -22.31
CA THR A 285 31.47 -23.10 -22.05
C THR A 285 31.00 -23.85 -20.79
N LYS A 286 31.68 -24.92 -20.41
CA LYS A 286 31.41 -25.61 -19.13
C LYS A 286 31.64 -24.72 -17.91
N ARG A 287 32.41 -23.64 -18.05
CA ARG A 287 32.80 -22.72 -16.96
C ARG A 287 32.23 -21.31 -17.10
N VAL A 288 31.67 -20.96 -18.26
CA VAL A 288 31.22 -19.62 -18.52
C VAL A 288 29.74 -19.63 -18.85
N THR A 289 28.95 -18.91 -18.06
CA THR A 289 27.52 -18.69 -18.27
C THR A 289 27.27 -17.22 -18.49
N ALA A 290 26.64 -16.86 -19.60
CA ALA A 290 26.18 -15.52 -19.91
C ALA A 290 24.66 -15.45 -19.74
N THR A 291 24.16 -14.33 -19.22
CA THR A 291 22.74 -14.05 -19.13
C THR A 291 22.47 -12.67 -19.70
N LEU A 292 21.46 -12.57 -20.53
CA LEU A 292 20.94 -11.32 -21.05
C LEU A 292 19.44 -11.29 -20.77
N GLY A 293 18.94 -10.21 -20.21
CA GLY A 293 17.53 -10.11 -19.91
C GLY A 293 17.00 -8.68 -19.93
N TYR A 294 15.69 -8.62 -19.94
CA TYR A 294 14.93 -7.39 -19.86
C TYR A 294 13.73 -7.60 -18.94
N GLY A 295 13.48 -6.62 -18.09
CA GLY A 295 12.24 -6.54 -17.30
C GLY A 295 11.66 -5.14 -17.43
N GLY A 296 10.33 -5.05 -17.55
CA GLY A 296 9.63 -3.78 -17.64
C GLY A 296 8.32 -3.82 -16.88
N SER A 297 8.04 -2.73 -16.16
CA SER A 297 6.81 -2.50 -15.42
C SER A 297 6.12 -1.26 -15.97
N PHE A 298 4.81 -1.35 -16.18
CA PHE A 298 3.96 -0.28 -16.69
C PHE A 298 2.81 -0.10 -15.70
N VAL A 299 2.92 0.93 -14.86
CA VAL A 299 1.95 1.19 -13.80
C VAL A 299 1.02 2.30 -14.22
N ARG A 300 -0.28 2.06 -14.04
CA ARG A 300 -1.36 3.01 -14.24
C ARG A 300 -2.27 2.97 -13.04
N GLY A 301 -2.60 4.13 -12.50
CA GLY A 301 -3.45 4.19 -11.33
C GLY A 301 -4.03 5.58 -11.11
N ASN A 302 -4.95 5.63 -10.15
CA ASN A 302 -5.60 6.85 -9.73
C ASN A 302 -5.88 6.81 -8.24
N THR A 303 -5.69 7.94 -7.57
CA THR A 303 -6.03 8.11 -6.16
C THR A 303 -6.96 9.29 -5.99
N ILE A 304 -8.05 9.09 -5.26
CA ILE A 304 -8.96 10.15 -4.85
C ILE A 304 -8.92 10.19 -3.32
N TYR A 305 -8.30 11.21 -2.78
CA TYR A 305 -8.26 11.42 -1.34
C TYR A 305 -9.46 12.23 -0.88
N LEU A 306 -9.91 11.88 0.30
CA LEU A 306 -11.00 12.56 0.95
C LEU A 306 -10.65 13.96 1.45
N ASN A 307 -9.41 14.21 1.73
CA ASN A 307 -8.97 15.52 2.17
C ASN A 307 -9.08 16.50 0.98
N PRO A 308 -9.99 17.48 1.04
CA PRO A 308 -10.15 18.45 -0.04
C PRO A 308 -8.88 19.32 -0.27
N LEU A 309 -7.94 19.28 0.67
CA LEU A 309 -6.66 19.98 0.55
C LEU A 309 -5.59 19.13 -0.17
N THR A 310 -5.84 17.84 -0.38
CA THR A 310 -4.95 16.98 -1.15
C THR A 310 -5.55 16.73 -2.53
N PRO A 311 -4.83 17.05 -3.61
CA PRO A 311 -5.32 16.77 -4.95
C PRO A 311 -5.43 15.27 -5.18
N SER A 312 -6.40 14.86 -6.00
CA SER A 312 -6.40 13.53 -6.58
C SER A 312 -5.11 13.32 -7.40
N GLY A 313 -4.50 12.18 -7.23
CA GLY A 313 -3.26 11.82 -7.90
C GLY A 313 -3.48 10.79 -9.00
N THR A 314 -2.73 10.89 -10.08
CA THR A 314 -2.56 9.83 -11.06
C THR A 314 -1.22 9.15 -10.85
N LEU A 315 -1.21 7.81 -10.89
CA LEU A 315 -0.01 7.00 -10.95
C LEU A 315 0.15 6.60 -12.41
N ASP A 316 1.17 7.12 -13.06
CA ASP A 316 1.48 6.78 -14.45
C ASP A 316 2.99 6.78 -14.61
N PHE A 317 3.59 5.61 -14.49
CA PHE A 317 5.03 5.48 -14.68
C PHE A 317 5.39 4.17 -15.38
N ASN A 318 6.54 4.21 -16.03
CA ASN A 318 7.17 3.06 -16.66
C ASN A 318 8.53 2.83 -16.04
N PHE A 319 8.82 1.59 -15.69
CA PHE A 319 10.13 1.17 -15.21
C PHE A 319 10.72 0.15 -16.16
N GLN A 320 11.96 0.34 -16.57
CA GLN A 320 12.66 -0.54 -17.49
C GLN A 320 14.00 -0.97 -16.90
N ARG A 321 14.31 -2.26 -17.01
CA ARG A 321 15.52 -2.85 -16.50
C ARG A 321 16.12 -3.88 -17.45
N PRO A 322 16.81 -3.46 -18.53
CA PRO A 322 17.71 -4.35 -19.23
C PRO A 322 18.92 -4.73 -18.34
N TYR A 323 19.33 -5.97 -18.40
CA TYR A 323 20.46 -6.46 -17.62
C TYR A 323 21.27 -7.50 -18.38
N ALA A 324 22.55 -7.58 -18.05
CA ALA A 324 23.45 -8.60 -18.55
C ALA A 324 24.35 -9.11 -17.43
N SER A 325 24.71 -10.37 -17.46
CA SER A 325 25.71 -10.89 -16.52
C SER A 325 26.54 -12.02 -17.14
N ILE A 326 27.78 -12.14 -16.67
CA ILE A 326 28.67 -13.23 -17.00
C ILE A 326 29.15 -13.84 -15.68
N ALA A 327 29.00 -15.15 -15.54
CA ALA A 327 29.51 -15.92 -14.42
C ALA A 327 30.61 -16.87 -14.95
N ILE A 328 31.74 -16.89 -14.26
CA ILE A 328 32.92 -17.68 -14.62
C ILE A 328 33.32 -18.58 -13.44
N ASP A 329 33.23 -19.88 -13.62
CA ASP A 329 33.75 -20.86 -12.67
C ASP A 329 35.27 -20.92 -12.81
N ILE A 330 36.00 -20.23 -11.93
CA ILE A 330 37.48 -20.15 -11.99
C ILE A 330 38.09 -21.47 -11.50
N TYR A 331 37.64 -21.96 -10.38
CA TYR A 331 38.11 -23.17 -9.73
C TYR A 331 36.96 -23.85 -8.96
N ARG A 332 37.13 -25.08 -8.47
CA ARG A 332 36.11 -25.80 -7.70
C ARG A 332 35.57 -24.91 -6.56
N GLY A 333 34.30 -24.55 -6.65
CA GLY A 333 33.63 -23.72 -5.67
C GLY A 333 33.90 -22.21 -5.77
N LEU A 334 34.82 -21.74 -6.67
CA LEU A 334 35.11 -20.31 -6.83
C LEU A 334 34.50 -19.78 -8.12
N ILE A 335 33.52 -18.90 -7.96
CA ILE A 335 32.77 -18.28 -9.07
C ILE A 335 33.00 -16.77 -9.04
N TYR A 336 33.41 -16.22 -10.17
CA TYR A 336 33.47 -14.79 -10.42
C TYR A 336 32.25 -14.38 -11.26
N LYS A 337 31.53 -13.35 -10.81
CA LYS A 337 30.36 -12.83 -11.53
C LYS A 337 30.50 -11.34 -11.75
N MET A 338 30.32 -10.94 -13.00
CA MET A 338 30.08 -9.55 -13.41
C MET A 338 28.64 -9.40 -13.81
N ALA A 339 27.98 -8.35 -13.35
CA ALA A 339 26.61 -8.04 -13.74
C ALA A 339 26.47 -6.54 -14.01
N TRP A 340 25.71 -6.22 -15.03
CA TRP A 340 25.33 -4.88 -15.40
C TRP A 340 23.82 -4.81 -15.42
N ASN A 341 23.26 -3.73 -14.85
CA ASN A 341 21.85 -3.41 -14.90
C ASN A 341 21.72 -1.94 -15.31
N TYR A 342 20.81 -1.68 -16.20
CA TYR A 342 20.32 -0.32 -16.45
C TYR A 342 18.96 -0.18 -15.79
N TYR A 343 18.70 0.97 -15.20
CA TYR A 343 17.42 1.34 -14.59
C TYR A 343 16.93 2.60 -15.29
N GLY A 344 15.78 2.51 -15.92
CA GLY A 344 15.08 3.66 -16.49
C GLY A 344 13.70 3.79 -15.84
N PHE A 345 13.43 4.95 -15.29
CA PHE A 345 12.14 5.30 -14.71
C PHE A 345 11.65 6.57 -15.38
N ASN A 346 10.44 6.50 -15.92
CA ASN A 346 9.75 7.64 -16.51
C ASN A 346 8.37 7.76 -15.88
N GLU A 347 8.08 8.92 -15.31
CA GLU A 347 6.81 9.26 -14.72
C GLU A 347 6.10 10.30 -15.57
N THR A 348 4.85 10.07 -15.89
CA THR A 348 4.02 11.09 -16.53
C THR A 348 3.61 12.12 -15.48
N GLY A 349 4.01 13.37 -15.66
CA GLY A 349 3.75 14.44 -14.71
C GLY A 349 2.28 14.55 -14.34
N ASN A 350 2.02 14.62 -13.04
CA ASN A 350 0.69 14.72 -12.50
C ASN A 350 0.15 16.13 -12.70
N THR A 351 -0.85 16.30 -13.55
CA THR A 351 -1.57 17.57 -13.67
C THR A 351 -2.54 17.67 -12.51
N ASN A 352 -2.21 18.51 -11.53
CA ASN A 352 -3.12 18.85 -10.47
C ASN A 352 -4.39 19.48 -11.05
N PRO A 353 -5.58 18.87 -10.90
CA PRO A 353 -6.83 19.41 -11.45
C PRO A 353 -7.22 20.76 -10.85
N TYR A 354 -6.57 21.19 -9.77
CA TYR A 354 -6.83 22.47 -9.12
C TYR A 354 -5.86 23.60 -9.53
N GLY A 355 -5.01 23.37 -10.54
CA GLY A 355 -4.08 24.40 -11.03
C GLY A 355 -2.95 24.79 -10.07
N LEU A 356 -2.81 24.10 -8.95
CA LEU A 356 -1.66 24.23 -8.08
C LEU A 356 -0.46 23.56 -8.74
N ALA A 357 0.72 24.11 -8.57
CA ALA A 357 1.94 23.76 -9.29
C ALA A 357 2.03 22.32 -9.79
N THR A 358 2.28 22.16 -11.07
CA THR A 358 2.56 20.85 -11.69
C THR A 358 3.66 20.16 -10.90
N ILE A 359 3.37 18.99 -10.35
CA ILE A 359 4.41 18.13 -9.80
C ILE A 359 5.27 17.72 -10.99
N GLN A 360 6.55 18.10 -10.97
CA GLN A 360 7.46 17.70 -12.02
C GLN A 360 7.61 16.18 -12.03
N SER A 361 7.55 15.59 -13.22
CA SER A 361 7.85 14.18 -13.40
C SER A 361 9.24 13.85 -12.86
N GLN A 362 9.34 12.77 -12.09
CA GLN A 362 10.62 12.32 -11.55
C GLN A 362 11.22 11.24 -12.46
N ASP A 363 11.79 11.69 -13.54
CA ASP A 363 12.50 10.79 -14.45
C ASP A 363 13.92 10.55 -13.96
N PHE A 364 14.34 9.31 -13.94
CA PHE A 364 15.74 8.98 -13.67
C PHE A 364 16.20 7.82 -14.53
N ASN A 365 17.48 7.79 -14.81
CA ASN A 365 18.15 6.66 -15.39
C ASN A 365 19.50 6.44 -14.73
N GLY A 366 19.94 5.19 -14.69
CA GLY A 366 21.20 4.86 -14.05
C GLY A 366 21.73 3.51 -14.48
N ASN A 367 23.04 3.38 -14.44
CA ASN A 367 23.74 2.13 -14.68
C ASN A 367 24.35 1.63 -13.38
N ASN A 368 24.21 0.34 -13.12
CA ASN A 368 24.84 -0.33 -12.00
C ASN A 368 25.68 -1.50 -12.52
N ALA A 369 26.96 -1.49 -12.24
CA ALA A 369 27.87 -2.59 -12.50
C ALA A 369 28.32 -3.20 -11.17
N THR A 370 28.14 -4.50 -11.03
CA THR A 370 28.56 -5.24 -9.83
C THR A 370 29.55 -6.33 -10.20
N PHE A 371 30.55 -6.48 -9.35
CA PHE A 371 31.56 -7.51 -9.44
C PHE A 371 31.53 -8.31 -8.13
N SER A 372 31.40 -9.62 -8.20
CA SER A 372 31.36 -10.47 -7.02
C SER A 372 32.21 -11.70 -7.20
N LEU A 373 32.83 -12.12 -6.11
CA LEU A 373 33.56 -13.36 -6.00
C LEU A 373 32.88 -14.20 -4.91
N ARG A 374 32.42 -15.38 -5.30
CA ARG A 374 31.77 -16.33 -4.39
C ARG A 374 32.59 -17.58 -4.29
N TYR A 375 32.88 -18.01 -3.07
CA TYR A 375 33.49 -19.30 -2.78
C TYR A 375 32.53 -20.16 -1.97
N SER A 376 32.30 -21.40 -2.42
CA SER A 376 31.53 -22.42 -1.68
C SER A 376 32.45 -23.59 -1.32
N PHE A 377 32.45 -23.91 -0.03
CA PHE A 377 33.25 -25.03 0.53
C PHE A 377 32.63 -26.39 0.21
#